data_808e78ef20419788d39c6d885b3b4a93
#
_entry.id   808e78ef20419788d39c6d885b3b4a93
#
_cell.length_a   1.000
_cell.length_b   1.000
_cell.length_c   1.000
_cell.angle_alpha   90.00
_cell.angle_beta   90.00
_cell.angle_gamma   90.00
#
_symmetry.space_group_name_H-M   'P 1'
#
loop_
_entity.id
_entity.type
_entity.pdbx_description
1 polymer ?
#
loop_
_entity_poly.entity_id
_entity_poly.type
_entity_poly.pdbx_seq_one_letter_code
_entity_poly.pdbx_strand_id
1 'polypeptide(L)'
;MQQYTLNITNREGTGRGVARRLRAEGRIPASLYGQGNARSISVSAVDFRTLNREIGGGAALVELTDEKGESALCLVQDVQYHAVKSTVDHIDFQEVERGHAFTTKIPVHLTGEDDCVGVRKGGGIIDHKSHEVEIRCRPSKLPDHVNADVTNLEIGEAIHISDLPVLEDVEYLGEPAQVVVSCQAPTVAAEADDAVA
;
A
#
# COMPACT_ATOMS: atom_id res chain seq x y z
N MET A 1 2.37 10.90 -14.44
CA MET A 1 1.32 9.97 -14.00
C MET A 1 1.10 8.93 -15.07
N GLN A 2 1.32 7.69 -14.76
CA GLN A 2 0.94 6.57 -15.62
C GLN A 2 -0.56 6.32 -15.38
N GLN A 3 -1.36 6.38 -16.43
CA GLN A 3 -2.76 5.99 -16.38
C GLN A 3 -2.85 4.53 -16.84
N TYR A 4 -3.33 3.70 -15.96
CA TYR A 4 -3.57 2.29 -16.24
C TYR A 4 -5.03 2.10 -16.63
N THR A 5 -5.30 1.26 -17.61
CA THR A 5 -6.68 0.93 -18.03
C THR A 5 -6.95 -0.54 -17.74
N LEU A 6 -8.10 -0.83 -17.14
CA LEU A 6 -8.49 -2.18 -16.79
C LEU A 6 -9.96 -2.44 -17.18
N ASN A 7 -10.19 -3.52 -17.91
CA ASN A 7 -11.53 -3.90 -18.30
C ASN A 7 -12.26 -4.64 -17.17
N ILE A 8 -13.48 -4.22 -16.89
CA ILE A 8 -14.30 -4.79 -15.84
C ILE A 8 -15.58 -5.40 -16.42
N THR A 9 -16.14 -6.38 -15.73
CA THR A 9 -17.47 -6.96 -16.02
C THR A 9 -18.32 -6.83 -14.78
N ASN A 10 -19.53 -6.29 -14.95
CA ASN A 10 -20.49 -6.20 -13.86
C ASN A 10 -21.00 -7.60 -13.47
N ARG A 11 -21.17 -7.86 -12.18
CA ARG A 11 -21.70 -9.12 -11.67
C ARG A 11 -22.97 -8.89 -10.87
N GLU A 12 -23.99 -9.68 -11.16
CA GLU A 12 -25.25 -9.67 -10.41
C GLU A 12 -25.23 -10.62 -9.22
N GLY A 13 -24.39 -11.65 -9.25
CA GLY A 13 -24.33 -12.67 -8.21
C GLY A 13 -23.39 -12.33 -7.08
N THR A 14 -23.82 -12.58 -5.85
CA THR A 14 -23.04 -12.42 -4.62
C THR A 14 -22.88 -13.75 -3.89
N GLY A 15 -21.95 -13.81 -2.94
CA GLY A 15 -21.75 -14.95 -2.05
C GLY A 15 -20.60 -15.87 -2.44
N ARG A 16 -20.25 -16.78 -1.50
CA ARG A 16 -19.07 -17.64 -1.54
C ARG A 16 -18.97 -18.54 -2.78
N GLY A 17 -20.13 -19.08 -3.23
CA GLY A 17 -20.17 -19.99 -4.39
C GLY A 17 -19.80 -19.27 -5.69
N VAL A 18 -20.33 -18.07 -5.89
CA VAL A 18 -20.07 -17.23 -7.07
C VAL A 18 -18.60 -16.80 -7.09
N ALA A 19 -18.09 -16.29 -5.98
CA ALA A 19 -16.69 -15.85 -5.86
C ALA A 19 -15.71 -17.01 -6.15
N ARG A 20 -15.99 -18.22 -5.64
CA ARG A 20 -15.16 -19.41 -5.90
C ARG A 20 -15.17 -19.79 -7.38
N ARG A 21 -16.32 -19.71 -8.07
CA ARG A 21 -16.42 -20.00 -9.50
C ARG A 21 -15.65 -19.01 -10.34
N LEU A 22 -15.81 -17.71 -10.07
CA LEU A 22 -15.07 -16.64 -10.75
C LEU A 22 -13.55 -16.85 -10.65
N ARG A 23 -13.05 -17.15 -9.44
CA ARG A 23 -11.62 -17.43 -9.27
C ARG A 23 -11.14 -18.69 -10.02
N ALA A 24 -11.99 -19.69 -10.14
CA ALA A 24 -11.68 -20.88 -10.94
C ALA A 24 -11.64 -20.58 -12.45
N GLU A 25 -12.42 -19.60 -12.91
CA GLU A 25 -12.44 -19.09 -14.28
C GLU A 25 -11.31 -18.07 -14.56
N GLY A 26 -10.43 -17.82 -13.59
CA GLY A 26 -9.35 -16.82 -13.73
C GLY A 26 -9.80 -15.37 -13.58
N ARG A 27 -10.94 -15.12 -12.95
CA ARG A 27 -11.46 -13.79 -12.67
C ARG A 27 -11.41 -13.50 -11.18
N ILE A 28 -11.09 -12.27 -10.83
CA ILE A 28 -11.05 -11.80 -9.45
C ILE A 28 -12.34 -11.04 -9.16
N PRO A 29 -13.09 -11.40 -8.11
CA PRO A 29 -14.19 -10.59 -7.64
C PRO A 29 -13.66 -9.28 -7.07
N ALA A 30 -14.31 -8.18 -7.39
CA ALA A 30 -13.95 -6.87 -6.90
C ALA A 30 -15.20 -6.06 -6.52
N SER A 31 -14.99 -5.04 -5.71
CA SER A 31 -15.99 -4.06 -5.32
C SER A 31 -15.57 -2.68 -5.83
N LEU A 32 -16.49 -1.98 -6.44
CA LEU A 32 -16.33 -0.58 -6.83
C LEU A 32 -17.29 0.25 -6.00
N TYR A 33 -16.75 1.21 -5.25
CA TYR A 33 -17.56 2.11 -4.43
C TYR A 33 -17.08 3.56 -4.59
N GLY A 34 -17.99 4.47 -4.44
CA GLY A 34 -17.81 5.92 -4.57
C GLY A 34 -19.14 6.58 -4.87
N GLN A 35 -19.22 7.89 -4.72
CA GLN A 35 -20.40 8.71 -5.05
C GLN A 35 -21.76 8.16 -4.52
N GLY A 36 -21.75 7.43 -3.40
CA GLY A 36 -22.95 6.85 -2.80
C GLY A 36 -23.43 5.54 -3.43
N ASN A 37 -22.78 5.04 -4.46
CA ASN A 37 -23.12 3.78 -5.12
C ASN A 37 -22.03 2.73 -4.90
N ALA A 38 -22.45 1.48 -4.62
CA ALA A 38 -21.56 0.33 -4.58
C ALA A 38 -21.95 -0.66 -5.66
N ARG A 39 -20.99 -1.04 -6.50
CA ARG A 39 -21.18 -2.02 -7.58
C ARG A 39 -20.27 -3.22 -7.38
N SER A 40 -20.81 -4.41 -7.59
CA SER A 40 -20.03 -5.64 -7.60
C SER A 40 -19.53 -5.91 -9.02
N ILE A 41 -18.22 -6.01 -9.16
CA ILE A 41 -17.56 -6.21 -10.46
C ILE A 41 -16.63 -7.43 -10.42
N SER A 42 -16.12 -7.82 -11.56
CA SER A 42 -15.06 -8.83 -11.69
C SER A 42 -14.03 -8.37 -12.70
N VAL A 43 -12.79 -8.73 -12.45
CA VAL A 43 -11.61 -8.33 -13.23
C VAL A 43 -10.85 -9.56 -13.69
N SER A 44 -10.17 -9.50 -14.84
CA SER A 44 -9.27 -10.55 -15.28
C SER A 44 -8.06 -10.65 -14.33
N ALA A 45 -7.77 -11.87 -13.83
CA ALA A 45 -6.64 -12.10 -12.94
C ALA A 45 -5.28 -11.86 -13.63
N VAL A 46 -5.22 -12.07 -14.95
CA VAL A 46 -3.99 -11.86 -15.73
C VAL A 46 -3.71 -10.37 -15.86
N ASP A 47 -4.74 -9.60 -16.27
CA ASP A 47 -4.60 -8.16 -16.51
C ASP A 47 -4.28 -7.43 -15.20
N PHE A 48 -4.98 -7.78 -14.10
CA PHE A 48 -4.70 -7.20 -12.80
C PHE A 48 -3.30 -7.55 -12.29
N ARG A 49 -2.80 -8.78 -12.51
CA ARG A 49 -1.44 -9.16 -12.11
C ARG A 49 -0.38 -8.34 -12.84
N THR A 50 -0.59 -8.07 -14.14
CA THR A 50 0.31 -7.23 -14.93
C THR A 50 0.32 -5.82 -14.38
N LEU A 51 -0.85 -5.24 -14.19
CA LEU A 51 -1.05 -3.92 -13.59
C LEU A 51 -0.42 -3.80 -12.21
N ASN A 52 -0.67 -4.76 -11.32
CA ASN A 52 -0.13 -4.75 -9.96
C ASN A 52 1.40 -4.83 -9.92
N ARG A 53 2.01 -5.52 -10.90
CA ARG A 53 3.48 -5.56 -11.05
C ARG A 53 4.04 -4.21 -11.50
N GLU A 54 3.34 -3.51 -12.39
CA GLU A 54 3.74 -2.18 -12.86
C GLU A 54 3.60 -1.11 -11.79
N ILE A 55 2.57 -1.23 -10.94
CA ILE A 55 2.33 -0.33 -9.80
C ILE A 55 3.39 -0.53 -8.70
N GLY A 56 3.92 -1.76 -8.54
CA GLY A 56 4.92 -2.05 -7.50
C GLY A 56 4.38 -1.98 -6.07
N GLY A 57 3.07 -2.10 -5.86
CA GLY A 57 2.43 -2.04 -4.54
C GLY A 57 2.10 -0.62 -4.04
N GLY A 58 2.38 0.40 -4.85
CA GLY A 58 2.03 1.79 -4.56
C GLY A 58 0.54 2.10 -4.77
N ALA A 59 0.13 3.30 -4.38
CA ALA A 59 -1.19 3.81 -4.68
C ALA A 59 -1.25 4.22 -6.17
N ALA A 60 -2.16 3.63 -6.94
CA ALA A 60 -2.28 3.93 -8.36
C ALA A 60 -3.71 4.24 -8.78
N LEU A 61 -3.82 5.19 -9.70
CA LEU A 61 -5.07 5.51 -10.36
C LEU A 61 -5.25 4.63 -11.58
N VAL A 62 -6.39 3.96 -11.66
CA VAL A 62 -6.76 3.04 -12.73
C VAL A 62 -8.07 3.51 -13.37
N GLU A 63 -8.10 3.58 -14.67
CA GLU A 63 -9.33 3.81 -15.42
C GLU A 63 -10.01 2.47 -15.66
N LEU A 64 -11.14 2.25 -14.99
CA LEU A 64 -11.96 1.06 -15.16
C LEU A 64 -12.93 1.27 -16.32
N THR A 65 -12.91 0.37 -17.31
CA THR A 65 -13.80 0.42 -18.47
C THR A 65 -14.77 -0.76 -18.42
N ASP A 66 -16.06 -0.47 -18.42
CA ASP A 66 -17.13 -1.47 -18.47
C ASP A 66 -17.37 -1.96 -19.90
N GLU A 67 -18.07 -3.08 -20.06
CA GLU A 67 -18.50 -3.64 -21.36
C GLU A 67 -19.36 -2.68 -22.17
N LYS A 68 -19.98 -1.70 -21.52
CA LYS A 68 -20.79 -0.65 -22.16
C LYS A 68 -19.96 0.53 -22.66
N GLY A 69 -18.65 0.56 -22.40
CA GLY A 69 -17.77 1.68 -22.74
C GLY A 69 -17.83 2.83 -21.73
N GLU A 70 -18.47 2.67 -20.61
CA GLU A 70 -18.40 3.64 -19.50
C GLU A 70 -17.05 3.51 -18.81
N SER A 71 -16.33 4.63 -18.65
CA SER A 71 -15.06 4.66 -17.93
C SER A 71 -15.21 5.45 -16.62
N ALA A 72 -14.62 4.92 -15.56
CA ALA A 72 -14.54 5.56 -14.25
C ALA A 72 -13.10 5.58 -13.75
N LEU A 73 -12.66 6.74 -13.23
CA LEU A 73 -11.36 6.86 -12.62
C LEU A 73 -11.43 6.34 -11.18
N CYS A 74 -10.63 5.33 -10.89
CA CYS A 74 -10.66 4.64 -9.62
C CYS A 74 -9.27 4.53 -9.01
N LEU A 75 -9.21 4.47 -7.70
CA LEU A 75 -8.04 4.14 -6.91
C LEU A 75 -8.12 2.67 -6.50
N VAL A 76 -7.01 1.94 -6.55
CA VAL A 76 -6.88 0.64 -5.90
C VAL A 76 -6.70 0.89 -4.41
N GLN A 77 -7.75 0.63 -3.61
CA GLN A 77 -7.74 0.93 -2.18
C GLN A 77 -7.20 -0.23 -1.35
N ASP A 78 -7.58 -1.46 -1.69
CA ASP A 78 -7.10 -2.65 -1.00
C ASP A 78 -7.02 -3.85 -1.96
N VAL A 79 -6.03 -4.70 -1.74
CA VAL A 79 -5.83 -5.95 -2.49
C VAL A 79 -5.65 -7.09 -1.52
N GLN A 80 -6.65 -7.96 -1.44
CA GLN A 80 -6.61 -9.12 -0.56
C GLN A 80 -5.92 -10.29 -1.24
N TYR A 81 -4.88 -10.81 -0.61
CA TYR A 81 -4.12 -11.95 -1.08
C TYR A 81 -4.49 -13.23 -0.33
N HIS A 82 -4.52 -14.33 -1.05
CA HIS A 82 -4.64 -15.64 -0.44
C HIS A 82 -3.35 -16.02 0.29
N ALA A 83 -3.42 -16.26 1.60
CA ALA A 83 -2.26 -16.41 2.50
C ALA A 83 -1.26 -17.50 2.05
N VAL A 84 -1.72 -18.58 1.40
CA VAL A 84 -0.86 -19.72 1.00
C VAL A 84 -0.50 -19.69 -0.48
N LYS A 85 -1.43 -19.27 -1.34
CA LYS A 85 -1.26 -19.34 -2.82
C LYS A 85 -0.69 -18.07 -3.41
N SER A 86 -0.62 -16.98 -2.65
CA SER A 86 -0.23 -15.65 -3.11
C SER A 86 -1.04 -15.17 -4.34
N THR A 87 -2.25 -15.70 -4.51
CA THR A 87 -3.20 -15.27 -5.52
C THR A 87 -4.08 -14.16 -4.96
N VAL A 88 -4.50 -13.23 -5.80
CA VAL A 88 -5.43 -12.17 -5.38
C VAL A 88 -6.83 -12.75 -5.19
N ASP A 89 -7.40 -12.56 -4.02
CA ASP A 89 -8.72 -13.04 -3.66
C ASP A 89 -9.82 -11.98 -3.87
N HIS A 90 -9.52 -10.72 -3.58
CA HIS A 90 -10.45 -9.61 -3.72
C HIS A 90 -9.70 -8.32 -4.02
N ILE A 91 -10.37 -7.37 -4.67
CA ILE A 91 -9.86 -6.03 -4.92
C ILE A 91 -10.94 -5.02 -4.60
N ASP A 92 -10.57 -3.98 -3.87
CA ASP A 92 -11.44 -2.86 -3.57
C ASP A 92 -11.02 -1.63 -4.37
N PHE A 93 -11.92 -1.14 -5.20
CA PHE A 93 -11.75 0.07 -5.99
C PHE A 93 -12.61 1.19 -5.42
N GLN A 94 -11.99 2.34 -5.22
CA GLN A 94 -12.68 3.57 -4.85
C GLN A 94 -12.74 4.49 -6.04
N GLU A 95 -13.95 4.85 -6.46
CA GLU A 95 -14.15 5.85 -7.51
C GLU A 95 -13.76 7.23 -6.99
N VAL A 96 -12.94 7.94 -7.75
CA VAL A 96 -12.45 9.26 -7.39
C VAL A 96 -12.84 10.29 -8.44
N GLU A 97 -13.30 11.45 -7.98
CA GLU A 97 -13.61 12.57 -8.85
C GLU A 97 -12.36 13.41 -9.12
N ARG A 98 -12.20 13.84 -10.36
CA ARG A 98 -11.13 14.78 -10.72
C ARG A 98 -11.33 16.09 -9.98
N GLY A 99 -10.32 16.51 -9.20
CA GLY A 99 -10.35 17.78 -8.46
C GLY A 99 -10.81 17.69 -7.00
N HIS A 100 -11.42 16.62 -6.57
CA HIS A 100 -11.74 16.38 -5.16
C HIS A 100 -10.58 15.68 -4.45
N ALA A 101 -10.29 16.13 -3.21
CA ALA A 101 -9.30 15.47 -2.37
C ALA A 101 -9.89 14.16 -1.81
N PHE A 102 -9.10 13.11 -1.80
CA PHE A 102 -9.44 11.81 -1.22
C PHE A 102 -8.36 11.34 -0.27
N THR A 103 -8.69 10.40 0.59
CA THR A 103 -7.75 9.79 1.54
C THR A 103 -7.33 8.43 1.04
N THR A 104 -6.02 8.17 1.08
CA THR A 104 -5.45 6.87 0.72
C THR A 104 -4.22 6.55 1.56
N LYS A 105 -3.83 5.28 1.57
CA LYS A 105 -2.59 4.82 2.18
C LYS A 105 -1.50 4.74 1.13
N ILE A 106 -0.32 5.22 1.47
CA ILE A 106 0.86 5.17 0.61
C ILE A 106 1.98 4.42 1.31
N PRO A 107 2.70 3.54 0.61
CA PRO A 107 3.84 2.83 1.17
C PRO A 107 4.99 3.80 1.45
N VAL A 108 5.69 3.54 2.55
CA VAL A 108 6.92 4.24 2.92
C VAL A 108 8.10 3.36 2.51
N HIS A 109 8.98 3.89 1.68
CA HIS A 109 10.22 3.24 1.30
C HIS A 109 11.37 3.81 2.11
N LEU A 110 12.21 2.95 2.66
CA LEU A 110 13.40 3.34 3.37
C LEU A 110 14.55 3.53 2.38
N THR A 111 15.29 4.61 2.57
CA THR A 111 16.50 4.89 1.78
C THR A 111 17.70 4.99 2.71
N GLY A 112 18.84 4.42 2.31
CA GLY A 112 20.08 4.48 3.10
C GLY A 112 20.16 3.45 4.24
N GLU A 113 19.44 2.35 4.19
CA GLU A 113 19.48 1.30 5.24
C GLU A 113 20.88 0.75 5.45
N ASP A 114 21.61 0.45 4.36
CA ASP A 114 22.97 -0.09 4.41
C ASP A 114 24.00 0.93 4.95
N ASP A 115 23.71 2.23 4.83
CA ASP A 115 24.57 3.33 5.25
C ASP A 115 24.15 3.92 6.61
N CYS A 116 23.12 3.40 7.23
CA CYS A 116 22.61 3.86 8.52
C CYS A 116 23.70 3.83 9.59
N VAL A 117 23.90 4.97 10.25
CA VAL A 117 24.93 5.15 11.30
C VAL A 117 24.71 4.19 12.46
N GLY A 118 23.45 4.03 12.90
CA GLY A 118 23.09 3.12 13.99
C GLY A 118 23.36 1.65 13.68
N VAL A 119 23.15 1.22 12.43
CA VAL A 119 23.44 -0.14 11.98
C VAL A 119 24.94 -0.35 11.85
N ARG A 120 25.67 0.54 11.16
CA ARG A 120 27.11 0.38 10.87
C ARG A 120 28.01 0.51 12.09
N LYS A 121 27.73 1.47 12.98
CA LYS A 121 28.58 1.74 14.16
C LYS A 121 28.17 0.95 15.38
N GLY A 122 26.88 0.72 15.55
CA GLY A 122 26.32 0.12 16.76
C GLY A 122 25.72 -1.27 16.59
N GLY A 123 25.69 -1.81 15.35
CA GLY A 123 25.02 -3.10 15.08
C GLY A 123 23.50 -3.05 15.33
N GLY A 124 22.89 -1.86 15.29
CA GLY A 124 21.45 -1.68 15.48
C GLY A 124 20.61 -2.38 14.40
N ILE A 125 19.37 -2.59 14.72
CA ILE A 125 18.37 -3.18 13.81
C ILE A 125 17.35 -2.10 13.48
N ILE A 126 17.08 -1.90 12.19
CA ILE A 126 16.03 -1.01 11.73
C ILE A 126 14.70 -1.74 11.85
N ASP A 127 13.79 -1.18 12.63
CA ASP A 127 12.44 -1.67 12.82
C ASP A 127 11.45 -0.75 12.11
N HIS A 128 10.89 -1.21 10.99
CA HIS A 128 9.91 -0.49 10.20
C HIS A 128 8.49 -0.75 10.76
N LYS A 129 8.03 0.14 11.63
CA LYS A 129 6.75 -0.03 12.35
C LYS A 129 5.53 0.26 11.51
N SER A 130 5.61 1.28 10.67
CA SER A 130 4.50 1.70 9.80
C SER A 130 4.92 1.65 8.34
N HIS A 131 4.59 0.56 7.66
CA HIS A 131 4.90 0.39 6.24
C HIS A 131 4.08 1.29 5.33
N GLU A 132 2.96 1.81 5.82
CA GLU A 132 2.02 2.67 5.09
C GLU A 132 1.66 3.88 5.94
N VAL A 133 1.47 5.03 5.29
CA VAL A 133 1.02 6.27 5.91
C VAL A 133 -0.23 6.77 5.20
N GLU A 134 -1.23 7.18 5.99
CA GLU A 134 -2.45 7.78 5.46
C GLU A 134 -2.20 9.21 5.03
N ILE A 135 -2.57 9.51 3.80
CA ILE A 135 -2.48 10.84 3.23
C ILE A 135 -3.80 11.29 2.64
N ARG A 136 -3.96 12.61 2.57
CA ARG A 136 -5.02 13.27 1.83
C ARG A 136 -4.41 14.06 0.68
N CYS A 137 -4.80 13.72 -0.53
CA CYS A 137 -4.27 14.39 -1.73
C CYS A 137 -5.32 14.50 -2.82
N ARG A 138 -5.00 15.27 -3.87
CA ARG A 138 -5.77 15.28 -5.11
C ARG A 138 -5.27 14.19 -6.07
N PRO A 139 -6.14 13.63 -6.95
CA PRO A 139 -5.72 12.60 -7.92
C PRO A 139 -4.52 13.01 -8.77
N SER A 140 -4.42 14.30 -9.09
CA SER A 140 -3.31 14.83 -9.91
C SER A 140 -1.96 14.90 -9.20
N LYS A 141 -1.93 14.76 -7.88
CA LYS A 141 -0.73 14.91 -7.04
C LYS A 141 -0.48 13.67 -6.17
N LEU A 142 -1.06 12.54 -6.55
CA LEU A 142 -0.85 11.27 -5.85
C LEU A 142 0.60 10.82 -6.06
N PRO A 143 1.42 10.69 -5.00
CA PRO A 143 2.74 10.09 -5.07
C PRO A 143 2.64 8.56 -5.03
N ASP A 144 3.56 7.89 -5.71
CA ASP A 144 3.60 6.42 -5.73
C ASP A 144 4.10 5.85 -4.39
N HIS A 145 5.01 6.55 -3.73
CA HIS A 145 5.59 6.19 -2.42
C HIS A 145 6.15 7.42 -1.71
N VAL A 146 6.44 7.28 -0.42
CA VAL A 146 7.15 8.29 0.39
C VAL A 146 8.50 7.73 0.77
N ASN A 147 9.58 8.48 0.52
CA ASN A 147 10.92 8.07 0.93
C ASN A 147 11.24 8.57 2.33
N ALA A 148 11.63 7.67 3.23
CA ALA A 148 12.19 8.00 4.54
C ALA A 148 13.70 7.73 4.54
N ASP A 149 14.50 8.76 4.72
CA ASP A 149 15.95 8.65 4.78
C ASP A 149 16.40 8.25 6.20
N VAL A 150 16.96 7.06 6.32
CA VAL A 150 17.45 6.49 7.58
C VAL A 150 18.99 6.57 7.73
N THR A 151 19.67 7.22 6.81
CA THR A 151 21.14 7.27 6.77
C THR A 151 21.75 7.79 8.08
N ASN A 152 21.18 8.83 8.67
CA ASN A 152 21.69 9.48 9.87
C ASN A 152 21.07 8.98 11.18
N LEU A 153 20.24 7.94 11.13
CA LEU A 153 19.52 7.44 12.29
C LEU A 153 20.45 6.73 13.27
N GLU A 154 20.49 7.16 14.54
CA GLU A 154 21.26 6.54 15.60
C GLU A 154 20.44 5.49 16.38
N ILE A 155 21.14 4.66 17.19
CA ILE A 155 20.46 3.67 18.04
C ILE A 155 19.61 4.39 19.09
N GLY A 156 18.35 4.01 19.18
CA GLY A 156 17.35 4.61 20.10
C GLY A 156 16.59 5.78 19.49
N GLU A 157 16.93 6.22 18.29
CA GLU A 157 16.18 7.25 17.58
C GLU A 157 15.07 6.65 16.73
N ALA A 158 14.07 7.47 16.44
CA ALA A 158 12.92 7.12 15.62
C ALA A 158 12.56 8.27 14.68
N ILE A 159 12.12 7.92 13.48
CA ILE A 159 11.54 8.83 12.51
C ILE A 159 10.02 8.82 12.69
N HIS A 160 9.45 9.98 12.86
CA HIS A 160 8.02 10.19 13.02
C HIS A 160 7.37 10.65 11.70
N ILE A 161 6.05 10.65 11.65
CA ILE A 161 5.33 11.18 10.47
C ILE A 161 5.68 12.65 10.22
N SER A 162 5.95 13.44 11.28
CA SER A 162 6.37 14.85 11.17
C SER A 162 7.71 15.05 10.46
N ASP A 163 8.57 14.03 10.45
CA ASP A 163 9.93 14.11 9.91
C ASP A 163 9.98 13.65 8.43
N LEU A 164 8.85 13.16 7.91
CA LEU A 164 8.73 12.79 6.51
C LEU A 164 8.80 14.01 5.59
N PRO A 165 9.30 13.85 4.36
CA PRO A 165 9.39 14.96 3.41
C PRO A 165 8.01 15.53 3.10
N VAL A 166 7.89 16.85 3.19
CA VAL A 166 6.66 17.56 2.83
C VAL A 166 6.50 17.54 1.32
N LEU A 167 5.42 16.89 0.85
CA LEU A 167 5.06 16.82 -0.56
C LEU A 167 4.05 17.92 -0.89
N GLU A 168 4.13 18.49 -2.10
CA GLU A 168 3.20 19.52 -2.57
C GLU A 168 1.76 18.96 -2.68
N ASP A 169 0.79 19.65 -2.08
CA ASP A 169 -0.63 19.30 -2.10
C ASP A 169 -0.96 17.92 -1.44
N VAL A 170 -0.13 17.45 -0.51
CA VAL A 170 -0.33 16.23 0.25
C VAL A 170 -0.36 16.56 1.75
N GLU A 171 -1.42 16.13 2.43
CA GLU A 171 -1.57 16.26 3.87
C GLU A 171 -1.45 14.87 4.52
N TYR A 172 -0.54 14.70 5.49
CA TYR A 172 -0.45 13.49 6.31
C TYR A 172 -1.57 13.51 7.36
N LEU A 173 -2.38 12.45 7.43
CA LEU A 173 -3.52 12.35 8.35
C LEU A 173 -3.20 11.60 9.66
N GLY A 174 -2.04 10.96 9.75
CA GLY A 174 -1.61 10.27 10.96
C GLY A 174 -1.26 11.22 12.11
N GLU A 175 -1.15 10.69 13.32
CA GLU A 175 -0.63 11.46 14.46
C GLU A 175 0.83 11.86 14.18
N PRO A 176 1.20 13.16 14.30
CA PRO A 176 2.56 13.62 14.03
C PRO A 176 3.64 12.87 14.82
N ALA A 177 3.30 12.40 16.03
CA ALA A 177 4.17 11.64 16.93
C ALA A 177 4.21 10.13 16.63
N GLN A 178 3.44 9.65 15.65
CA GLN A 178 3.46 8.23 15.28
C GLN A 178 4.82 7.87 14.68
N VAL A 179 5.43 6.82 15.21
CA VAL A 179 6.72 6.30 14.75
C VAL A 179 6.54 5.53 13.45
N VAL A 180 7.28 5.91 12.43
CA VAL A 180 7.34 5.22 11.14
C VAL A 180 8.46 4.19 11.14
N VAL A 181 9.66 4.60 11.57
CA VAL A 181 10.85 3.76 11.62
C VAL A 181 11.59 4.02 12.92
N SER A 182 12.18 2.99 13.53
CA SER A 182 13.06 3.14 14.69
C SER A 182 14.32 2.29 14.54
N CYS A 183 15.45 2.78 15.05
CA CYS A 183 16.67 2.01 15.16
C CYS A 183 16.80 1.46 16.58
N GLN A 184 16.72 0.15 16.74
CA GLN A 184 16.80 -0.52 18.04
C GLN A 184 18.19 -1.11 18.26
N ALA A 185 18.62 -1.14 19.53
CA ALA A 185 19.84 -1.86 19.89
C ALA A 185 19.66 -3.37 19.62
N PRO A 186 20.71 -4.07 19.16
CA PRO A 186 20.64 -5.51 18.96
C PRO A 186 20.36 -6.19 20.32
N THR A 187 19.34 -7.02 20.38
CA THR A 187 19.10 -7.89 21.54
C THR A 187 20.12 -9.03 21.48
N VAL A 188 21.35 -8.78 21.91
CA VAL A 188 22.29 -9.86 22.19
C VAL A 188 21.74 -10.54 23.41
N ALA A 189 21.27 -11.77 23.27
CA ALA A 189 20.91 -12.61 24.41
C ALA A 189 22.13 -12.64 25.34
N ALA A 190 21.99 -12.03 26.50
CA ALA A 190 22.94 -12.17 27.60
C ALA A 190 22.76 -13.60 28.17
N GLU A 191 23.25 -14.60 27.43
CA GLU A 191 23.47 -15.96 27.89
C GLU A 191 24.97 -16.24 27.85
N ALA A 192 25.70 -15.73 28.81
CA ALA A 192 26.99 -16.27 29.23
C ALA A 192 27.53 -15.45 30.41
N ASP A 193 27.02 -15.64 31.60
CA ASP A 193 27.84 -15.56 32.82
C ASP A 193 27.08 -16.08 34.04
N ASP A 194 26.87 -17.38 34.07
CA ASP A 194 26.56 -18.04 35.33
C ASP A 194 26.95 -19.53 35.27
N ALA A 195 28.20 -19.80 34.99
CA ALA A 195 28.76 -21.14 35.17
C ALA A 195 30.28 -21.04 35.48
N VAL A 196 30.63 -20.46 36.63
CA VAL A 196 31.87 -20.84 37.38
C VAL A 196 31.70 -20.34 38.82
N ALA A 197 31.25 -21.18 39.72
CA ALA A 197 31.67 -21.22 41.13
C ALA A 197 31.34 -22.60 41.73
#